data_6b0bd9d427ca9bf48906b25fea6fd909
#
_entry.id   6b0bd9d427ca9bf48906b25fea6fd909
#
_cell.length_a   1.000
_cell.length_b   1.000
_cell.length_c   1.000
_cell.angle_alpha   90.00
_cell.angle_beta   90.00
_cell.angle_gamma   90.00
#
_symmetry.space_group_name_H-M   'P 1'
#
loop_
_entity.id
_entity.type
_entity.pdbx_description
1 polymer ?
#
loop_
_entity_poly.entity_id
_entity_poly.type
_entity_poly.pdbx_seq_one_letter_code
_entity_poly.pdbx_strand_id
1 'polypeptide(L)'
;MQSWKRALLNTVLALSVSFAAAAPAQEPGTQFIGITGYRVGPYGANGTAFFSGFIDYLLLINERDRGVNGVKLSWEECETEYNNSKGVECYERLKSRVESGPTAIHPMSTGITYSLLDRAPVDKIPLITYGYGRTDSVEGRVFPWLFPLVSNYWDAATGIVKFIGDKEGGPEKMKGKKIVLLYHDSAYGKEPHPVLEAESAKLGFELKLIPVPHPGNEQQSQWLQIRQYQPDWVVLWGWGVMNATAIKTAQKVGFPRDRMIGNWWAGSEIDTEAAGAASTGYYAASLNLAGADFPVVRDVQKYVISTRKSQTDAKLLGSVLWNRGLAAAMMTVEAVRTAQEKYGRKTLTGEQVRWGIENLNLDANRLGQLGFGTMIPPVKVSCTDHSGSGLVRFQQWDGKRWKAVSDWTSGDRSLVRKMVEESAASYAKEKGIKPACLKG
;
A
#
# COMPACT_ATOMS: atom_id res chain seq x y z
N MET A 1 -88.62 -10.70 25.83
CA MET A 1 -88.10 -11.65 24.83
C MET A 1 -86.86 -11.01 24.19
N GLN A 2 -85.79 -11.27 24.71
CA GLN A 2 -84.62 -12.05 24.26
C GLN A 2 -84.20 -11.74 22.82
N SER A 3 -83.00 -11.13 22.59
CA SER A 3 -81.83 -11.90 22.12
C SER A 3 -80.56 -11.05 22.08
N TRP A 4 -79.53 -11.62 22.62
CA TRP A 4 -78.15 -11.15 22.67
C TRP A 4 -77.51 -11.22 21.28
N LYS A 5 -76.68 -10.21 20.92
CA LYS A 5 -75.58 -10.35 19.93
C LYS A 5 -74.29 -9.86 20.52
N ARG A 6 -73.42 -10.79 20.80
CA ARG A 6 -72.03 -10.56 21.19
C ARG A 6 -71.21 -10.07 19.95
N ALA A 7 -70.55 -8.94 20.06
CA ALA A 7 -69.54 -8.52 19.13
C ALA A 7 -68.21 -9.06 19.59
N LEU A 8 -67.55 -9.93 18.79
CA LEU A 8 -66.20 -10.42 18.96
C LEU A 8 -65.24 -9.39 18.35
N LEU A 9 -64.42 -8.77 19.19
CA LEU A 9 -63.27 -7.93 18.79
C LEU A 9 -62.10 -8.86 18.47
N ASN A 10 -61.74 -9.03 17.20
CA ASN A 10 -60.54 -9.71 16.78
C ASN A 10 -59.36 -8.71 16.80
N THR A 11 -58.55 -8.80 17.84
CA THR A 11 -57.28 -8.10 17.91
C THR A 11 -56.26 -8.92 17.15
N VAL A 12 -55.87 -8.48 15.94
CA VAL A 12 -54.76 -9.06 15.17
C VAL A 12 -53.46 -8.48 15.72
N LEU A 13 -52.76 -9.29 16.48
CA LEU A 13 -51.36 -8.97 16.91
C LEU A 13 -50.45 -9.23 15.73
N ALA A 14 -50.01 -8.18 15.06
CA ALA A 14 -48.98 -8.27 14.04
C ALA A 14 -47.60 -8.48 14.72
N LEU A 15 -47.12 -9.71 14.78
CA LEU A 15 -45.71 -10.01 15.10
C LEU A 15 -44.84 -9.56 13.94
N SER A 16 -44.18 -8.43 14.08
CA SER A 16 -43.06 -8.01 13.21
C SER A 16 -41.83 -8.86 13.56
N VAL A 17 -41.62 -9.94 12.80
CA VAL A 17 -40.39 -10.71 12.85
C VAL A 17 -39.30 -9.87 12.12
N SER A 18 -38.50 -9.16 12.89
CA SER A 18 -37.27 -8.55 12.37
C SER A 18 -36.28 -9.65 12.01
N PHE A 19 -36.17 -9.97 10.72
CA PHE A 19 -35.04 -10.76 10.23
C PHE A 19 -33.76 -9.90 10.37
N ALA A 20 -33.07 -10.04 11.51
CA ALA A 20 -31.67 -9.70 11.57
C ALA A 20 -30.97 -10.62 10.58
N ALA A 21 -30.51 -10.09 9.45
CA ALA A 21 -29.63 -10.81 8.54
C ALA A 21 -28.38 -11.19 9.34
N ALA A 22 -28.32 -12.45 9.78
CA ALA A 22 -27.10 -13.00 10.37
C ALA A 22 -25.99 -12.88 9.31
N ALA A 23 -24.94 -12.12 9.64
CA ALA A 23 -23.74 -12.12 8.81
C ALA A 23 -23.28 -13.59 8.65
N PRO A 24 -22.85 -14.00 7.44
CA PRO A 24 -22.43 -15.38 7.23
C PRO A 24 -21.36 -15.75 8.25
N ALA A 25 -21.65 -16.75 9.05
CA ALA A 25 -20.68 -17.31 9.98
C ALA A 25 -19.47 -17.81 9.16
N GLN A 26 -18.28 -17.43 9.58
CA GLN A 26 -17.06 -17.93 8.94
C GLN A 26 -17.01 -19.45 9.12
N GLU A 27 -16.72 -20.19 8.03
CA GLU A 27 -16.51 -21.63 8.14
C GLU A 27 -15.33 -21.93 9.09
N PRO A 28 -15.49 -22.91 10.01
CA PRO A 28 -14.40 -23.33 10.87
C PRO A 28 -13.15 -23.70 10.05
N GLY A 29 -11.99 -23.15 10.40
CA GLY A 29 -10.73 -23.46 9.74
C GLY A 29 -10.33 -22.57 8.58
N THR A 30 -10.93 -21.39 8.38
CA THR A 30 -10.46 -20.40 7.41
C THR A 30 -9.47 -19.42 8.03
N GLN A 31 -8.53 -18.90 7.22
CA GLN A 31 -7.60 -17.83 7.59
C GLN A 31 -8.19 -16.48 7.17
N PHE A 32 -8.58 -15.65 8.11
CA PHE A 32 -9.28 -14.39 7.84
C PHE A 32 -8.33 -13.20 7.68
N ILE A 33 -8.53 -12.39 6.64
CA ILE A 33 -7.73 -11.20 6.32
C ILE A 33 -8.66 -9.97 6.32
N GLY A 34 -8.34 -8.95 7.11
CA GLY A 34 -9.07 -7.70 7.13
C GLY A 34 -8.48 -6.67 6.16
N ILE A 35 -9.31 -6.01 5.36
CA ILE A 35 -8.89 -5.01 4.38
C ILE A 35 -9.66 -3.72 4.64
N THR A 36 -8.96 -2.63 4.99
CA THR A 36 -9.55 -1.31 5.02
C THR A 36 -9.39 -0.65 3.66
N GLY A 37 -10.34 -0.94 2.77
CA GLY A 37 -10.31 -0.54 1.38
C GLY A 37 -10.88 0.87 1.15
N TYR A 38 -10.74 1.36 -0.08
CA TYR A 38 -11.38 2.58 -0.59
C TYR A 38 -11.61 2.43 -2.10
N ARG A 39 -12.87 2.26 -2.49
CA ARG A 39 -13.28 2.09 -3.89
C ARG A 39 -14.10 3.26 -4.41
N VAL A 40 -14.41 4.22 -3.54
CA VAL A 40 -15.19 5.41 -3.89
C VAL A 40 -14.41 6.69 -3.62
N GLY A 41 -14.90 7.82 -4.14
CA GLY A 41 -14.29 9.13 -3.96
C GLY A 41 -13.04 9.37 -4.82
N PRO A 42 -12.25 10.42 -4.50
CA PRO A 42 -11.13 10.89 -5.33
C PRO A 42 -9.99 9.88 -5.50
N TYR A 43 -9.91 8.88 -4.64
CA TYR A 43 -8.88 7.83 -4.63
C TYR A 43 -9.41 6.48 -5.10
N GLY A 44 -10.72 6.38 -5.37
CA GLY A 44 -11.42 5.13 -5.63
C GLY A 44 -10.92 4.36 -6.85
N ALA A 45 -10.56 5.05 -7.93
CA ALA A 45 -10.02 4.40 -9.14
C ALA A 45 -8.71 3.65 -8.85
N ASN A 46 -7.78 4.31 -8.14
CA ASN A 46 -6.49 3.72 -7.75
C ASN A 46 -6.69 2.60 -6.73
N GLY A 47 -7.57 2.80 -5.75
CA GLY A 47 -7.95 1.77 -4.78
C GLY A 47 -8.57 0.56 -5.44
N THR A 48 -9.52 0.76 -6.37
CA THR A 48 -10.17 -0.34 -7.11
C THR A 48 -9.14 -1.21 -7.84
N ALA A 49 -8.16 -0.62 -8.52
CA ALA A 49 -7.12 -1.40 -9.20
C ALA A 49 -6.30 -2.23 -8.20
N PHE A 50 -5.84 -1.62 -7.10
CA PHE A 50 -5.04 -2.31 -6.09
C PHE A 50 -5.82 -3.44 -5.40
N PHE A 51 -7.01 -3.15 -4.86
CA PHE A 51 -7.80 -4.13 -4.10
C PHE A 51 -8.33 -5.25 -4.99
N SER A 52 -8.60 -4.98 -6.28
CA SER A 52 -8.94 -6.04 -7.22
C SER A 52 -7.80 -7.04 -7.38
N GLY A 53 -6.56 -6.58 -7.59
CA GLY A 53 -5.40 -7.48 -7.66
C GLY A 53 -5.17 -8.23 -6.34
N PHE A 54 -5.36 -7.58 -5.20
CA PHE A 54 -5.23 -8.21 -3.89
C PHE A 54 -6.22 -9.38 -3.73
N ILE A 55 -7.50 -9.14 -4.02
CA ILE A 55 -8.56 -10.16 -3.90
C ILE A 55 -8.37 -11.26 -4.95
N ASP A 56 -7.99 -10.91 -6.18
CA ASP A 56 -7.75 -11.89 -7.25
C ASP A 56 -6.65 -12.89 -6.87
N TYR A 57 -5.62 -12.46 -6.14
CA TYR A 57 -4.61 -13.40 -5.64
C TYR A 57 -5.14 -14.31 -4.53
N LEU A 58 -5.94 -13.79 -3.60
CA LEU A 58 -6.58 -14.62 -2.58
C LEU A 58 -7.51 -15.67 -3.19
N LEU A 59 -8.28 -15.27 -4.22
CA LEU A 59 -9.09 -16.19 -5.01
C LEU A 59 -8.23 -17.23 -5.72
N LEU A 60 -7.12 -16.83 -6.34
CA LEU A 60 -6.19 -17.77 -6.99
C LEU A 60 -5.72 -18.85 -6.02
N ILE A 61 -5.30 -18.49 -4.82
CA ILE A 61 -4.85 -19.44 -3.82
C ILE A 61 -5.97 -20.39 -3.39
N ASN A 62 -7.20 -19.89 -3.25
CA ASN A 62 -8.34 -20.74 -2.92
C ASN A 62 -8.75 -21.67 -4.05
N GLU A 63 -8.79 -21.18 -5.29
CA GLU A 63 -9.28 -21.95 -6.44
C GLU A 63 -8.23 -22.93 -7.00
N ARG A 64 -6.97 -22.49 -7.13
CA ARG A 64 -5.87 -23.32 -7.67
C ARG A 64 -5.30 -24.27 -6.62
N ASP A 65 -5.02 -23.72 -5.40
CA ASP A 65 -4.23 -24.41 -4.38
C ASP A 65 -5.10 -24.96 -3.23
N ARG A 66 -6.41 -24.69 -3.25
CA ARG A 66 -7.37 -25.05 -2.18
C ARG A 66 -7.03 -24.42 -0.82
N GLY A 67 -6.46 -23.23 -0.84
CA GLY A 67 -5.99 -22.50 0.33
C GLY A 67 -4.49 -22.67 0.61
N VAL A 68 -4.04 -22.15 1.73
CA VAL A 68 -2.64 -22.27 2.18
C VAL A 68 -2.47 -23.57 2.94
N ASN A 69 -1.84 -24.57 2.32
CA ASN A 69 -1.68 -25.91 2.87
C ASN A 69 -3.02 -26.53 3.34
N GLY A 70 -4.09 -26.32 2.57
CA GLY A 70 -5.43 -26.84 2.87
C GLY A 70 -6.31 -25.92 3.73
N VAL A 71 -5.77 -24.83 4.28
CA VAL A 71 -6.55 -23.81 5.01
C VAL A 71 -7.00 -22.72 4.05
N LYS A 72 -8.30 -22.62 3.81
CA LYS A 72 -8.86 -21.61 2.91
C LYS A 72 -8.69 -20.20 3.47
N LEU A 73 -8.57 -19.24 2.57
CA LEU A 73 -8.54 -17.82 2.90
C LEU A 73 -9.96 -17.25 2.86
N SER A 74 -10.27 -16.41 3.83
CA SER A 74 -11.47 -15.56 3.81
C SER A 74 -11.05 -14.12 4.05
N TRP A 75 -11.86 -13.16 3.61
CA TRP A 75 -11.55 -11.74 3.77
C TRP A 75 -12.82 -10.93 3.87
N GLU A 76 -12.67 -9.74 4.43
CA GLU A 76 -13.69 -8.70 4.37
C GLU A 76 -13.01 -7.38 4.02
N GLU A 77 -13.55 -6.70 3.00
CA GLU A 77 -13.17 -5.35 2.64
C GLU A 77 -14.14 -4.36 3.28
N CYS A 78 -13.61 -3.43 4.08
CA CYS A 78 -14.36 -2.37 4.72
C CYS A 78 -14.05 -1.04 4.06
N GLU A 79 -15.05 -0.38 3.45
CA GLU A 79 -14.91 0.90 2.76
C GLU A 79 -14.61 2.04 3.74
N THR A 80 -13.49 2.72 3.54
CA THR A 80 -13.02 3.82 4.37
C THR A 80 -13.18 5.19 3.72
N GLU A 81 -13.44 5.26 2.40
CA GLU A 81 -13.38 6.49 1.61
C GLU A 81 -12.04 7.24 1.79
N TYR A 82 -10.97 6.52 2.14
CA TYR A 82 -9.66 7.07 2.48
C TYR A 82 -9.69 8.02 3.70
N ASN A 83 -10.64 7.85 4.61
CA ASN A 83 -10.85 8.66 5.80
C ASN A 83 -10.31 7.95 7.04
N ASN A 84 -9.54 8.65 7.88
CA ASN A 84 -8.89 8.06 9.05
C ASN A 84 -9.89 7.56 10.10
N SER A 85 -10.95 8.31 10.38
CA SER A 85 -11.98 7.91 11.37
C SER A 85 -12.72 6.66 10.91
N LYS A 86 -13.14 6.61 9.63
CA LYS A 86 -13.74 5.40 9.03
C LYS A 86 -12.75 4.23 9.02
N GLY A 87 -11.46 4.50 8.82
CA GLY A 87 -10.41 3.48 8.93
C GLY A 87 -10.33 2.85 10.31
N VAL A 88 -10.44 3.65 11.37
CA VAL A 88 -10.50 3.15 12.75
C VAL A 88 -11.78 2.35 13.00
N GLU A 89 -12.94 2.82 12.55
CA GLU A 89 -14.22 2.07 12.64
C GLU A 89 -14.12 0.72 11.92
N CYS A 90 -13.56 0.72 10.71
CA CYS A 90 -13.32 -0.51 9.96
C CYS A 90 -12.40 -1.47 10.71
N TYR A 91 -11.32 -0.97 11.31
CA TYR A 91 -10.41 -1.79 12.12
C TYR A 91 -11.15 -2.45 13.30
N GLU A 92 -11.93 -1.67 14.07
CA GLU A 92 -12.69 -2.18 15.22
C GLU A 92 -13.72 -3.26 14.80
N ARG A 93 -14.35 -3.09 13.63
CA ARG A 93 -15.27 -4.08 13.08
C ARG A 93 -14.54 -5.34 12.62
N LEU A 94 -13.42 -5.19 11.90
CA LEU A 94 -12.68 -6.32 11.33
C LEU A 94 -11.97 -7.15 12.42
N LYS A 95 -11.47 -6.52 13.49
CA LYS A 95 -10.75 -7.25 14.55
C LYS A 95 -11.60 -8.24 15.31
N SER A 96 -12.90 -7.96 15.43
CA SER A 96 -13.87 -8.80 16.13
C SER A 96 -14.67 -9.73 15.20
N ARG A 97 -14.32 -9.76 13.90
CA ARG A 97 -15.08 -10.50 12.89
C ARG A 97 -15.03 -12.01 13.07
N VAL A 98 -13.94 -12.52 13.62
CA VAL A 98 -13.70 -13.95 13.86
C VAL A 98 -13.11 -14.15 15.25
N GLU A 99 -13.43 -15.25 15.90
CA GLU A 99 -12.99 -15.55 17.25
C GLU A 99 -11.44 -15.66 17.36
N SER A 100 -10.77 -16.21 16.34
CA SER A 100 -9.30 -16.32 16.28
C SER A 100 -8.60 -14.98 16.03
N GLY A 101 -9.36 -13.90 15.78
CA GLY A 101 -8.85 -12.63 15.28
C GLY A 101 -8.38 -12.71 13.81
N PRO A 102 -8.16 -11.57 13.15
CA PRO A 102 -7.65 -11.54 11.79
C PRO A 102 -6.18 -11.95 11.72
N THR A 103 -5.82 -12.63 10.64
CA THR A 103 -4.43 -12.96 10.26
C THR A 103 -3.55 -11.72 10.21
N ALA A 104 -4.06 -10.70 9.56
CA ALA A 104 -3.50 -9.37 9.44
C ALA A 104 -4.61 -8.40 9.03
N ILE A 105 -4.39 -7.11 9.25
CA ILE A 105 -5.20 -6.04 8.68
C ILE A 105 -4.30 -5.19 7.76
N HIS A 106 -4.85 -4.80 6.61
CA HIS A 106 -4.19 -3.99 5.62
C HIS A 106 -4.77 -2.56 5.65
N PRO A 107 -4.12 -1.61 6.34
CA PRO A 107 -4.64 -0.24 6.47
C PRO A 107 -4.71 0.52 5.14
N MET A 108 -3.77 0.26 4.25
CA MET A 108 -3.64 0.83 2.89
C MET A 108 -3.77 2.36 2.83
N SER A 109 -3.40 3.03 3.91
CA SER A 109 -3.33 4.49 4.06
C SER A 109 -2.37 4.83 5.19
N THR A 110 -1.45 5.76 4.96
CA THR A 110 -0.52 6.24 5.99
C THR A 110 -1.25 6.85 7.18
N GLY A 111 -2.30 7.65 6.92
CA GLY A 111 -3.10 8.26 7.98
C GLY A 111 -3.86 7.25 8.84
N ILE A 112 -4.47 6.24 8.21
CA ILE A 112 -5.13 5.15 8.94
C ILE A 112 -4.09 4.36 9.73
N THR A 113 -2.94 4.04 9.14
CA THR A 113 -1.84 3.33 9.82
C THR A 113 -1.43 4.04 11.10
N TYR A 114 -1.24 5.37 11.05
CA TYR A 114 -0.88 6.17 12.22
C TYR A 114 -1.93 6.11 13.31
N SER A 115 -3.21 6.08 12.93
CA SER A 115 -4.34 5.99 13.88
C SER A 115 -4.44 4.62 14.58
N LEU A 116 -3.76 3.59 14.05
CA LEU A 116 -3.80 2.21 14.54
C LEU A 116 -2.55 1.80 15.34
N LEU A 117 -1.53 2.64 15.41
CA LEU A 117 -0.23 2.30 16.02
C LEU A 117 -0.33 1.82 17.48
N ASP A 118 -1.18 2.46 18.27
CA ASP A 118 -1.37 2.12 19.69
C ASP A 118 -2.36 0.94 19.88
N ARG A 119 -3.15 0.58 18.86
CA ARG A 119 -4.18 -0.47 18.89
C ARG A 119 -3.64 -1.84 18.53
N ALA A 120 -2.92 -1.91 17.42
CA ALA A 120 -2.41 -3.15 16.87
C ALA A 120 -1.58 -4.00 17.86
N PRO A 121 -0.69 -3.40 18.68
CA PRO A 121 0.05 -4.14 19.71
C PRO A 121 -0.86 -4.73 20.81
N VAL A 122 -1.89 -4.00 21.23
CA VAL A 122 -2.85 -4.43 22.25
C VAL A 122 -3.69 -5.60 21.73
N ASP A 123 -4.17 -5.48 20.49
CA ASP A 123 -5.02 -6.48 19.85
C ASP A 123 -4.20 -7.65 19.26
N LYS A 124 -2.87 -7.56 19.24
CA LYS A 124 -1.94 -8.54 18.63
C LYS A 124 -2.25 -8.85 17.17
N ILE A 125 -2.57 -7.82 16.41
CA ILE A 125 -2.91 -7.90 15.00
C ILE A 125 -1.81 -7.25 14.16
N PRO A 126 -1.12 -8.00 13.27
CA PRO A 126 -0.15 -7.40 12.37
C PRO A 126 -0.83 -6.47 11.37
N LEU A 127 -0.26 -5.27 11.21
CA LEU A 127 -0.62 -4.32 10.16
C LEU A 127 0.38 -4.45 9.02
N ILE A 128 -0.09 -4.86 7.84
CA ILE A 128 0.74 -4.93 6.63
C ILE A 128 0.40 -3.75 5.74
N THR A 129 1.33 -2.82 5.55
CA THR A 129 1.06 -1.57 4.85
C THR A 129 1.57 -1.54 3.41
N TYR A 130 2.47 -2.43 3.02
CA TYR A 130 3.01 -2.59 1.67
C TYR A 130 3.36 -1.26 0.97
N GLY A 131 4.41 -0.60 1.47
CA GLY A 131 4.87 0.67 0.92
C GLY A 131 4.12 1.92 1.39
N TYR A 132 3.16 1.80 2.32
CA TYR A 132 2.64 2.94 3.08
C TYR A 132 3.49 3.17 4.35
N GLY A 133 3.47 4.40 4.88
CA GLY A 133 4.12 4.75 6.13
C GLY A 133 3.51 4.02 7.32
N ARG A 134 4.17 4.02 8.43
CA ARG A 134 5.22 4.89 8.93
C ARG A 134 6.61 4.32 8.60
N THR A 135 7.55 5.16 8.14
CA THR A 135 8.86 4.69 7.69
C THR A 135 9.72 4.10 8.81
N ASP A 136 9.77 4.72 10.00
CA ASP A 136 10.57 4.22 11.13
C ASP A 136 10.05 2.90 11.71
N SER A 137 8.87 2.44 11.29
CA SER A 137 8.36 1.11 11.62
C SER A 137 9.16 -0.04 11.00
N VAL A 138 10.09 0.27 10.11
CA VAL A 138 11.14 -0.68 9.68
C VAL A 138 11.90 -1.24 10.89
N GLU A 139 12.04 -0.48 11.98
CA GLU A 139 12.65 -0.93 13.22
C GLU A 139 11.63 -1.74 14.06
N GLY A 140 11.53 -3.04 13.78
CA GLY A 140 10.53 -3.92 14.40
C GLY A 140 10.71 -4.15 15.89
N ARG A 141 11.91 -3.91 16.45
CA ARG A 141 12.11 -3.94 17.92
C ARG A 141 11.28 -2.89 18.66
N VAL A 142 10.87 -1.83 17.96
CA VAL A 142 10.00 -0.76 18.47
C VAL A 142 8.58 -0.91 17.93
N PHE A 143 8.43 -1.34 16.68
CA PHE A 143 7.14 -1.48 16.00
C PHE A 143 6.83 -2.93 15.60
N PRO A 144 6.73 -3.87 16.56
CA PRO A 144 6.67 -5.29 16.25
C PRO A 144 5.39 -5.74 15.52
N TRP A 145 4.41 -4.84 15.35
CA TRP A 145 3.11 -5.13 14.72
C TRP A 145 2.87 -4.34 13.43
N LEU A 146 3.88 -3.61 12.92
CA LEU A 146 3.75 -2.83 11.70
C LEU A 146 4.82 -3.22 10.68
N PHE A 147 4.36 -3.58 9.46
CA PHE A 147 5.19 -4.16 8.39
C PHE A 147 5.01 -3.39 7.08
N PRO A 148 5.91 -2.45 6.72
CA PRO A 148 5.82 -1.72 5.46
C PRO A 148 6.16 -2.57 4.24
N LEU A 149 6.84 -3.66 4.37
CA LEU A 149 7.26 -4.65 3.38
C LEU A 149 7.77 -4.07 2.04
N VAL A 150 8.76 -4.72 1.46
CA VAL A 150 9.48 -4.37 0.23
C VAL A 150 10.36 -3.13 0.37
N SER A 151 9.80 -1.98 0.72
CA SER A 151 10.53 -0.71 0.85
C SER A 151 9.76 0.27 1.73
N ASN A 152 10.34 1.42 2.00
CA ASN A 152 9.73 2.50 2.78
C ASN A 152 9.92 3.85 2.09
N TYR A 153 9.25 4.89 2.58
CA TYR A 153 9.27 6.20 1.93
C TYR A 153 10.62 6.89 1.95
N TRP A 154 11.47 6.64 2.95
CA TRP A 154 12.80 7.25 2.99
C TRP A 154 13.76 6.57 2.00
N ASP A 155 13.66 5.24 1.84
CA ASP A 155 14.36 4.53 0.76
C ASP A 155 13.90 5.01 -0.62
N ALA A 156 12.58 5.26 -0.81
CA ALA A 156 12.05 5.85 -2.04
C ALA A 156 12.62 7.24 -2.32
N ALA A 157 12.61 8.10 -1.31
CA ALA A 157 13.05 9.49 -1.45
C ALA A 157 14.53 9.59 -1.78
N THR A 158 15.40 8.85 -1.06
CA THR A 158 16.84 8.80 -1.37
C THR A 158 17.11 8.13 -2.71
N GLY A 159 16.33 7.11 -3.09
CA GLY A 159 16.37 6.51 -4.42
C GLY A 159 16.03 7.49 -5.53
N ILE A 160 15.00 8.33 -5.34
CA ILE A 160 14.62 9.39 -6.29
C ILE A 160 15.75 10.44 -6.40
N VAL A 161 16.33 10.88 -5.27
CA VAL A 161 17.46 11.82 -5.27
C VAL A 161 18.65 11.24 -6.02
N LYS A 162 18.97 9.96 -5.80
CA LYS A 162 20.01 9.27 -6.56
C LYS A 162 19.71 9.22 -8.05
N PHE A 163 18.47 8.87 -8.44
CA PHE A 163 18.06 8.84 -9.85
C PHE A 163 18.20 10.21 -10.51
N ILE A 164 17.81 11.28 -9.83
CA ILE A 164 18.01 12.66 -10.31
C ILE A 164 19.51 12.94 -10.47
N GLY A 165 20.33 12.62 -9.49
CA GLY A 165 21.79 12.76 -9.56
C GLY A 165 22.40 12.03 -10.75
N ASP A 166 22.01 10.76 -10.98
CA ASP A 166 22.44 9.98 -12.14
C ASP A 166 22.04 10.65 -13.47
N LYS A 167 20.85 11.26 -13.54
CA LYS A 167 20.39 12.04 -14.72
C LYS A 167 21.15 13.35 -14.92
N GLU A 168 21.63 13.96 -13.86
CA GLU A 168 22.44 15.19 -13.91
C GLU A 168 23.94 14.90 -14.17
N GLY A 169 24.36 13.63 -14.14
CA GLY A 169 25.73 13.22 -14.43
C GLY A 169 26.59 12.91 -13.20
N GLY A 170 25.97 12.76 -12.03
CA GLY A 170 26.59 12.34 -10.79
C GLY A 170 26.13 13.13 -9.56
N PRO A 171 26.35 12.60 -8.34
CA PRO A 171 25.92 13.24 -7.11
C PRO A 171 26.56 14.63 -6.88
N GLU A 172 27.77 14.85 -7.39
CA GLU A 172 28.46 16.14 -7.32
C GLU A 172 27.77 17.24 -8.16
N LYS A 173 26.98 16.87 -9.14
CA LYS A 173 26.20 17.78 -9.99
C LYS A 173 24.89 18.24 -9.32
N MET A 174 24.57 17.69 -8.16
CA MET A 174 23.39 18.08 -7.40
C MET A 174 23.54 19.44 -6.73
N LYS A 175 24.78 19.86 -6.43
CA LYS A 175 25.03 21.15 -5.76
C LYS A 175 24.47 22.34 -6.54
N GLY A 176 23.60 23.10 -5.87
CA GLY A 176 22.93 24.28 -6.45
C GLY A 176 21.73 23.96 -7.33
N LYS A 177 21.39 22.68 -7.57
CA LYS A 177 20.14 22.29 -8.23
C LYS A 177 18.95 22.66 -7.37
N LYS A 178 17.84 23.02 -8.01
CA LYS A 178 16.58 23.34 -7.36
C LYS A 178 15.59 22.20 -7.52
N ILE A 179 15.16 21.61 -6.41
CA ILE A 179 14.19 20.51 -6.40
C ILE A 179 12.94 20.97 -5.64
N VAL A 180 11.79 20.80 -6.26
CA VAL A 180 10.48 20.99 -5.59
C VAL A 180 9.93 19.63 -5.23
N LEU A 181 9.53 19.45 -3.96
CA LEU A 181 8.60 18.40 -3.55
C LEU A 181 7.18 18.96 -3.61
N LEU A 182 6.40 18.54 -4.62
CA LEU A 182 4.96 18.80 -4.70
C LEU A 182 4.24 17.64 -4.04
N TYR A 183 3.70 17.87 -2.84
CA TYR A 183 3.22 16.77 -2.00
C TYR A 183 1.78 16.93 -1.55
N HIS A 184 1.10 15.80 -1.40
CA HIS A 184 -0.23 15.68 -0.82
C HIS A 184 -0.20 16.11 0.66
N ASP A 185 -0.94 17.13 1.06
CA ASP A 185 -0.91 17.67 2.42
C ASP A 185 -1.58 16.74 3.42
N SER A 186 -0.86 15.70 3.80
CA SER A 186 -1.27 14.64 4.72
C SER A 186 -0.06 13.99 5.38
N ALA A 187 -0.29 13.08 6.31
CA ALA A 187 0.78 12.27 6.90
C ALA A 187 1.63 11.57 5.82
N TYR A 188 0.99 11.04 4.76
CA TYR A 188 1.66 10.43 3.62
C TYR A 188 2.62 11.37 2.91
N GLY A 189 2.15 12.56 2.55
CA GLY A 189 2.96 13.51 1.77
C GLY A 189 4.09 14.14 2.58
N LYS A 190 4.00 14.12 3.91
CA LYS A 190 5.03 14.65 4.83
C LYS A 190 6.11 13.63 5.22
N GLU A 191 5.89 12.36 4.94
CA GLU A 191 6.86 11.29 5.25
C GLU A 191 8.28 11.55 4.71
N PRO A 192 8.47 11.99 3.44
CA PRO A 192 9.82 12.16 2.90
C PRO A 192 10.52 13.45 3.35
N HIS A 193 9.86 14.39 4.05
CA HIS A 193 10.46 15.69 4.40
C HIS A 193 11.80 15.54 5.12
N PRO A 194 11.91 14.80 6.25
CA PRO A 194 13.15 14.77 7.03
C PRO A 194 14.34 14.21 6.22
N VAL A 195 14.11 13.16 5.42
CA VAL A 195 15.18 12.54 4.65
C VAL A 195 15.57 13.37 3.43
N LEU A 196 14.62 14.07 2.78
CA LEU A 196 14.94 14.99 1.68
C LEU A 196 15.69 16.24 2.17
N GLU A 197 15.37 16.74 3.35
CA GLU A 197 16.13 17.82 4.00
C GLU A 197 17.55 17.38 4.33
N ALA A 198 17.74 16.14 4.84
CA ALA A 198 19.07 15.58 5.10
C ALA A 198 19.87 15.37 3.80
N GLU A 199 19.25 14.85 2.73
CA GLU A 199 19.87 14.70 1.42
C GLU A 199 20.21 16.08 0.81
N SER A 200 19.34 17.08 0.94
CA SER A 200 19.58 18.46 0.50
C SER A 200 20.82 19.04 1.18
N ALA A 201 20.91 18.91 2.51
CA ALA A 201 22.07 19.37 3.27
C ALA A 201 23.35 18.64 2.87
N LYS A 202 23.27 17.33 2.60
CA LYS A 202 24.41 16.48 2.22
C LYS A 202 24.94 16.78 0.81
N LEU A 203 24.02 16.91 -0.18
CA LEU A 203 24.37 17.04 -1.60
C LEU A 203 24.36 18.48 -2.10
N GLY A 204 23.88 19.43 -1.28
CA GLY A 204 23.89 20.87 -1.57
C GLY A 204 22.86 21.32 -2.61
N PHE A 205 21.78 20.58 -2.84
CA PHE A 205 20.67 21.06 -3.64
C PHE A 205 19.69 21.88 -2.80
N GLU A 206 18.96 22.79 -3.45
CA GLU A 206 17.91 23.58 -2.82
C GLU A 206 16.60 22.81 -2.84
N LEU A 207 16.01 22.53 -1.68
CA LEU A 207 14.72 21.86 -1.54
C LEU A 207 13.60 22.86 -1.24
N LYS A 208 12.54 22.84 -2.05
CA LYS A 208 11.31 23.60 -1.77
C LYS A 208 10.12 22.68 -1.61
N LEU A 209 9.44 22.78 -0.46
CA LEU A 209 8.26 21.98 -0.14
C LEU A 209 6.99 22.75 -0.52
N ILE A 210 6.13 22.18 -1.37
CA ILE A 210 4.87 22.80 -1.81
C ILE A 210 3.71 21.85 -1.53
N PRO A 211 2.84 22.15 -0.54
CA PRO A 211 1.68 21.33 -0.21
C PRO A 211 0.55 21.49 -1.23
N VAL A 212 -0.15 20.40 -1.48
CA VAL A 212 -1.41 20.37 -2.22
C VAL A 212 -2.51 19.86 -1.30
N PRO A 213 -3.51 20.70 -0.96
CA PRO A 213 -4.64 20.27 -0.14
C PRO A 213 -5.46 19.16 -0.79
N HIS A 214 -6.07 18.30 0.04
CA HIS A 214 -6.99 17.26 -0.42
C HIS A 214 -8.17 17.85 -1.22
N PRO A 215 -8.64 17.16 -2.27
CA PRO A 215 -8.09 15.96 -2.90
C PRO A 215 -7.06 16.27 -3.99
N GLY A 216 -6.68 17.52 -4.19
CA GLY A 216 -5.67 17.95 -5.16
C GLY A 216 -6.21 18.22 -6.57
N ASN A 217 -7.50 18.53 -6.71
CA ASN A 217 -8.12 18.90 -7.98
C ASN A 217 -7.69 20.28 -8.48
N GLU A 218 -7.30 21.17 -7.57
CA GLU A 218 -6.90 22.54 -7.87
C GLU A 218 -5.45 22.76 -7.46
N GLN A 219 -4.59 23.04 -8.44
CA GLN A 219 -3.15 23.18 -8.23
C GLN A 219 -2.55 24.39 -8.94
N GLN A 220 -3.36 25.34 -9.42
CA GLN A 220 -2.89 26.48 -10.20
C GLN A 220 -1.91 27.34 -9.41
N SER A 221 -2.18 27.59 -8.12
CA SER A 221 -1.32 28.40 -7.25
C SER A 221 0.03 27.74 -7.00
N GLN A 222 0.06 26.41 -6.81
CA GLN A 222 1.27 25.64 -6.62
C GLN A 222 2.14 25.68 -7.89
N TRP A 223 1.53 25.47 -9.06
CA TRP A 223 2.26 25.49 -10.34
C TRP A 223 2.71 26.89 -10.76
N LEU A 224 2.03 27.96 -10.34
CA LEU A 224 2.54 29.34 -10.47
C LEU A 224 3.79 29.55 -9.60
N GLN A 225 3.79 29.05 -8.36
CA GLN A 225 4.98 29.09 -7.49
C GLN A 225 6.14 28.30 -8.10
N ILE A 226 5.88 27.09 -8.66
CA ILE A 226 6.88 26.28 -9.34
C ILE A 226 7.46 27.03 -10.54
N ARG A 227 6.61 27.63 -11.37
CA ARG A 227 7.04 28.43 -12.52
C ARG A 227 7.91 29.62 -12.12
N GLN A 228 7.55 30.32 -11.04
CA GLN A 228 8.34 31.46 -10.52
C GLN A 228 9.68 31.00 -9.92
N TYR A 229 9.69 29.85 -9.25
CA TYR A 229 10.90 29.31 -8.61
C TYR A 229 11.88 28.72 -9.63
N GLN A 230 11.40 28.26 -10.81
CA GLN A 230 12.19 27.64 -11.88
C GLN A 230 13.05 26.48 -11.38
N PRO A 231 12.46 25.40 -10.83
CA PRO A 231 13.23 24.26 -10.37
C PRO A 231 13.80 23.46 -11.54
N ASP A 232 14.92 22.76 -11.29
CA ASP A 232 15.48 21.77 -12.21
C ASP A 232 14.62 20.50 -12.24
N TRP A 233 14.04 20.12 -11.08
CA TRP A 233 13.18 18.91 -10.94
C TRP A 233 11.98 19.16 -10.06
N VAL A 234 10.88 18.45 -10.38
CA VAL A 234 9.71 18.33 -9.51
C VAL A 234 9.54 16.88 -9.12
N VAL A 235 9.58 16.61 -7.83
CA VAL A 235 9.22 15.32 -7.22
C VAL A 235 7.74 15.39 -6.85
N LEU A 236 6.92 14.53 -7.46
CA LEU A 236 5.49 14.43 -7.17
C LEU A 236 5.24 13.35 -6.13
N TRP A 237 4.82 13.75 -4.93
CA TRP A 237 4.43 12.87 -3.85
C TRP A 237 2.92 12.93 -3.65
N GLY A 238 2.21 12.49 -4.69
CA GLY A 238 0.77 12.61 -4.83
C GLY A 238 0.04 11.28 -4.80
N TRP A 239 -1.28 11.35 -4.71
CA TRP A 239 -2.17 10.19 -4.75
C TRP A 239 -3.50 10.53 -5.42
N GLY A 240 -4.06 9.58 -6.17
CA GLY A 240 -5.37 9.70 -6.81
C GLY A 240 -5.43 10.84 -7.81
N VAL A 241 -6.51 11.59 -7.80
CA VAL A 241 -6.78 12.68 -8.78
C VAL A 241 -5.71 13.77 -8.79
N MET A 242 -4.96 13.94 -7.69
CA MET A 242 -3.85 14.88 -7.59
C MET A 242 -2.80 14.65 -8.67
N ASN A 243 -2.50 13.36 -8.98
CA ASN A 243 -1.42 12.99 -9.89
C ASN A 243 -1.69 13.46 -11.32
N ALA A 244 -2.84 13.07 -11.87
CA ALA A 244 -3.23 13.50 -13.22
C ALA A 244 -3.36 15.03 -13.33
N THR A 245 -3.88 15.68 -12.29
CA THR A 245 -3.99 17.15 -12.22
C THR A 245 -2.61 17.80 -12.22
N ALA A 246 -1.65 17.28 -11.44
CA ALA A 246 -0.27 17.78 -11.41
C ALA A 246 0.37 17.69 -12.80
N ILE A 247 0.28 16.54 -13.45
CA ILE A 247 0.88 16.29 -14.78
C ILE A 247 0.27 17.22 -15.84
N LYS A 248 -1.07 17.38 -15.85
CA LYS A 248 -1.76 18.29 -16.79
C LYS A 248 -1.38 19.76 -16.54
N THR A 249 -1.34 20.18 -15.28
CA THR A 249 -1.05 21.58 -14.94
C THR A 249 0.40 21.91 -15.23
N ALA A 250 1.31 20.96 -15.00
CA ALA A 250 2.70 21.09 -15.38
C ALA A 250 2.87 21.36 -16.89
N GLN A 251 2.11 20.66 -17.75
CA GLN A 251 2.12 20.93 -19.19
C GLN A 251 1.62 22.36 -19.51
N LYS A 252 0.55 22.80 -18.85
CA LYS A 252 -0.03 24.14 -19.08
C LYS A 252 0.95 25.27 -18.73
N VAL A 253 1.81 25.08 -17.73
CA VAL A 253 2.83 26.08 -17.36
C VAL A 253 4.17 25.87 -18.09
N GLY A 254 4.26 24.89 -19.00
CA GLY A 254 5.45 24.64 -19.80
C GLY A 254 6.58 23.91 -19.05
N PHE A 255 6.29 23.26 -17.92
CA PHE A 255 7.31 22.48 -17.19
C PHE A 255 7.58 21.15 -17.91
N PRO A 256 8.85 20.76 -18.20
CA PRO A 256 9.15 19.54 -18.97
C PRO A 256 8.84 18.25 -18.18
N ARG A 257 8.26 17.23 -18.86
CA ARG A 257 7.85 15.97 -18.23
C ARG A 257 9.03 15.09 -17.81
N ASP A 258 10.12 15.15 -18.57
CA ASP A 258 11.39 14.44 -18.30
C ASP A 258 12.21 15.09 -17.16
N ARG A 259 11.68 16.12 -16.51
CA ARG A 259 12.14 16.74 -15.27
C ARG A 259 11.15 16.56 -14.12
N MET A 260 10.20 15.65 -14.29
CA MET A 260 9.18 15.35 -13.28
C MET A 260 9.19 13.87 -12.94
N ILE A 261 9.25 13.55 -11.65
CA ILE A 261 9.32 12.18 -11.16
C ILE A 261 8.35 11.98 -9.98
N GLY A 262 7.49 10.98 -10.07
CA GLY A 262 6.61 10.56 -8.99
C GLY A 262 7.21 9.52 -8.06
N ASN A 263 6.71 9.45 -6.83
CA ASN A 263 6.92 8.25 -6.04
C ASN A 263 6.05 7.10 -6.59
N TRP A 264 6.11 5.92 -5.97
CA TRP A 264 5.39 4.73 -6.47
C TRP A 264 3.86 4.83 -6.41
N TRP A 265 3.27 5.78 -5.66
CA TRP A 265 1.83 6.04 -5.66
C TRP A 265 1.40 7.08 -6.71
N ALA A 266 2.36 7.67 -7.41
CA ALA A 266 2.13 8.59 -8.52
C ALA A 266 2.68 8.04 -9.85
N GLY A 267 2.68 6.71 -10.01
CA GLY A 267 3.26 6.02 -11.15
C GLY A 267 2.38 4.87 -11.66
N SER A 268 1.08 5.11 -11.84
CA SER A 268 0.15 4.14 -12.39
C SER A 268 -0.41 4.56 -13.76
N GLU A 269 -0.95 3.61 -14.50
CA GLU A 269 -1.65 3.84 -15.76
C GLU A 269 -2.86 4.77 -15.56
N ILE A 270 -3.57 4.63 -14.43
CA ILE A 270 -4.71 5.47 -14.08
C ILE A 270 -4.33 6.95 -14.07
N ASP A 271 -3.15 7.26 -13.53
CA ASP A 271 -2.66 8.64 -13.44
C ASP A 271 -2.28 9.18 -14.82
N THR A 272 -1.54 8.39 -15.60
CA THR A 272 -0.97 8.80 -16.89
C THR A 272 -2.01 8.82 -18.01
N GLU A 273 -2.92 7.84 -18.04
CA GLU A 273 -4.03 7.82 -19.00
C GLU A 273 -5.00 8.97 -18.75
N ALA A 274 -5.33 9.25 -17.48
CA ALA A 274 -6.14 10.41 -17.14
C ALA A 274 -5.46 11.74 -17.50
N ALA A 275 -4.13 11.81 -17.46
CA ALA A 275 -3.37 12.98 -17.90
C ALA A 275 -3.22 13.06 -19.44
N GLY A 276 -3.41 11.95 -20.16
CA GLY A 276 -3.33 11.88 -21.61
C GLY A 276 -1.93 12.20 -22.15
N ALA A 277 -1.85 12.89 -23.26
CA ALA A 277 -0.57 13.25 -23.91
C ALA A 277 0.38 14.05 -23.00
N ALA A 278 -0.17 14.72 -21.97
CA ALA A 278 0.62 15.46 -20.99
C ALA A 278 1.58 14.59 -20.18
N SER A 279 1.37 13.29 -20.11
CA SER A 279 2.16 12.37 -19.29
C SER A 279 3.39 11.79 -20.01
N THR A 280 3.51 11.94 -21.33
CA THR A 280 4.64 11.38 -22.07
C THR A 280 5.98 11.93 -21.57
N GLY A 281 6.90 11.04 -21.23
CA GLY A 281 8.21 11.38 -20.67
C GLY A 281 8.28 11.45 -19.15
N TYR A 282 7.14 11.43 -18.43
CA TYR A 282 7.06 11.46 -16.99
C TYR A 282 7.69 10.21 -16.36
N TYR A 283 8.49 10.38 -15.31
CA TYR A 283 9.11 9.30 -14.54
C TYR A 283 8.33 8.97 -13.27
N ALA A 284 8.47 7.75 -12.79
CA ALA A 284 8.03 7.37 -11.46
C ALA A 284 8.92 6.27 -10.85
N ALA A 285 9.05 6.29 -9.53
CA ALA A 285 9.53 5.15 -8.78
C ALA A 285 8.48 4.02 -8.79
N SER A 286 8.90 2.77 -8.63
CA SER A 286 7.99 1.62 -8.53
C SER A 286 8.50 0.57 -7.56
N LEU A 287 7.57 -0.09 -6.86
CA LEU A 287 7.80 -1.27 -6.01
C LEU A 287 7.63 -2.59 -6.77
N ASN A 288 7.04 -2.53 -7.96
CA ASN A 288 6.74 -3.68 -8.80
C ASN A 288 6.69 -3.26 -10.27
N LEU A 289 6.86 -4.21 -11.16
CA LEU A 289 6.72 -3.98 -12.60
C LEU A 289 5.26 -4.11 -13.06
N ALA A 290 4.89 -3.30 -14.04
CA ALA A 290 3.71 -3.54 -14.87
C ALA A 290 3.97 -4.68 -15.85
N GLY A 291 2.90 -5.26 -16.37
CA GLY A 291 2.90 -6.28 -17.42
C GLY A 291 2.01 -7.46 -17.09
N ALA A 292 1.43 -8.05 -18.11
CA ALA A 292 0.57 -9.22 -18.01
C ALA A 292 1.31 -10.55 -18.29
N ASP A 293 2.59 -10.50 -18.64
CA ASP A 293 3.35 -11.68 -19.06
C ASP A 293 3.92 -12.52 -17.90
N PHE A 294 3.72 -12.10 -16.68
CA PHE A 294 4.14 -12.87 -15.50
C PHE A 294 3.28 -14.14 -15.34
N PRO A 295 3.90 -15.28 -14.98
CA PRO A 295 3.16 -16.54 -14.79
C PRO A 295 1.98 -16.41 -13.83
N VAL A 296 2.13 -15.68 -12.72
CA VAL A 296 1.04 -15.45 -11.76
C VAL A 296 -0.16 -14.72 -12.38
N VAL A 297 0.08 -13.77 -13.29
CA VAL A 297 -1.01 -13.04 -13.99
C VAL A 297 -1.77 -14.00 -14.92
N ARG A 298 -1.04 -14.86 -15.63
CA ARG A 298 -1.67 -15.93 -16.45
C ARG A 298 -2.47 -16.92 -15.62
N ASP A 299 -1.99 -17.27 -14.43
CA ASP A 299 -2.71 -18.15 -13.51
C ASP A 299 -4.00 -17.48 -13.00
N VAL A 300 -3.95 -16.19 -12.59
CA VAL A 300 -5.16 -15.45 -12.23
C VAL A 300 -6.13 -15.40 -13.40
N GLN A 301 -5.65 -15.12 -14.62
CA GLN A 301 -6.49 -15.12 -15.81
C GLN A 301 -7.18 -16.49 -15.99
N LYS A 302 -6.44 -17.58 -15.81
CA LYS A 302 -6.94 -18.95 -16.02
C LYS A 302 -7.92 -19.41 -14.94
N TYR A 303 -7.54 -19.25 -13.67
CA TYR A 303 -8.28 -19.88 -12.55
C TYR A 303 -9.33 -18.95 -11.91
N VAL A 304 -9.23 -17.64 -12.13
CA VAL A 304 -10.09 -16.66 -11.47
C VAL A 304 -10.95 -15.88 -12.46
N ILE A 305 -10.32 -15.21 -13.43
CA ILE A 305 -11.05 -14.34 -14.37
C ILE A 305 -11.88 -15.16 -15.35
N SER A 306 -11.27 -16.14 -16.03
CA SER A 306 -11.95 -16.98 -17.05
C SER A 306 -13.07 -17.83 -16.45
N THR A 307 -12.99 -18.12 -15.15
CA THR A 307 -14.02 -18.87 -14.41
C THR A 307 -15.09 -17.98 -13.80
N ARG A 308 -15.02 -16.66 -14.03
CA ARG A 308 -15.95 -15.63 -13.50
C ARG A 308 -16.02 -15.61 -11.98
N LYS A 309 -14.94 -15.92 -11.28
CA LYS A 309 -14.82 -15.82 -9.83
C LYS A 309 -14.51 -14.40 -9.36
N SER A 310 -13.98 -13.56 -10.25
CA SER A 310 -13.69 -12.16 -10.02
C SER A 310 -14.53 -11.25 -10.92
N GLN A 311 -14.75 -10.01 -10.43
CA GLN A 311 -15.38 -8.93 -11.19
C GLN A 311 -14.35 -7.88 -11.67
N THR A 312 -13.07 -8.21 -11.63
CA THR A 312 -12.01 -7.31 -12.09
C THR A 312 -12.18 -6.97 -13.57
N ASP A 313 -12.15 -5.67 -13.88
CA ASP A 313 -12.15 -5.19 -15.27
C ASP A 313 -10.87 -5.67 -15.96
N ALA A 314 -11.02 -6.32 -17.11
CA ALA A 314 -9.91 -6.90 -17.87
C ALA A 314 -8.80 -5.89 -18.21
N LYS A 315 -9.12 -4.60 -18.33
CA LYS A 315 -8.13 -3.53 -18.59
C LYS A 315 -7.16 -3.31 -17.43
N LEU A 316 -7.50 -3.75 -16.22
CA LEU A 316 -6.63 -3.60 -15.05
C LEU A 316 -5.56 -4.69 -14.97
N LEU A 317 -5.75 -5.82 -15.66
CA LEU A 317 -4.83 -6.97 -15.60
C LEU A 317 -3.44 -6.56 -16.07
N GLY A 318 -2.45 -6.78 -15.21
CA GLY A 318 -1.07 -6.41 -15.49
C GLY A 318 -0.74 -4.92 -15.30
N SER A 319 -1.69 -4.06 -14.90
CA SER A 319 -1.37 -2.68 -14.53
C SER A 319 -0.52 -2.61 -13.26
N VAL A 320 0.21 -1.52 -13.07
CA VAL A 320 1.09 -1.31 -11.91
C VAL A 320 0.36 -1.56 -10.60
N LEU A 321 -0.83 -0.97 -10.40
CA LEU A 321 -1.55 -1.09 -9.13
C LEU A 321 -2.18 -2.46 -8.94
N TRP A 322 -2.69 -3.08 -9.99
CA TRP A 322 -3.24 -4.44 -9.89
C TRP A 322 -2.15 -5.47 -9.58
N ASN A 323 -0.97 -5.40 -10.25
CA ASN A 323 0.20 -6.23 -9.94
C ASN A 323 0.70 -5.98 -8.50
N ARG A 324 0.61 -4.75 -8.02
CA ARG A 324 0.95 -4.38 -6.63
C ARG A 324 0.01 -5.05 -5.64
N GLY A 325 -1.27 -5.09 -5.94
CA GLY A 325 -2.27 -5.82 -5.16
C GLY A 325 -1.96 -7.31 -5.08
N LEU A 326 -1.64 -7.96 -6.23
CA LEU A 326 -1.19 -9.35 -6.23
C LEU A 326 0.00 -9.58 -5.30
N ALA A 327 1.02 -8.72 -5.40
CA ALA A 327 2.25 -8.86 -4.61
C ALA A 327 2.00 -8.67 -3.11
N ALA A 328 1.15 -7.71 -2.73
CA ALA A 328 0.77 -7.47 -1.33
C ALA A 328 0.04 -8.69 -0.73
N ALA A 329 -0.92 -9.26 -1.46
CA ALA A 329 -1.62 -10.47 -1.05
C ALA A 329 -0.69 -11.68 -0.98
N MET A 330 0.22 -11.83 -1.95
CA MET A 330 1.22 -12.91 -1.97
C MET A 330 2.07 -12.89 -0.70
N MET A 331 2.55 -11.73 -0.27
CA MET A 331 3.36 -11.64 0.95
C MET A 331 2.59 -12.07 2.20
N THR A 332 1.30 -11.71 2.28
CA THR A 332 0.44 -12.17 3.37
C THR A 332 0.26 -13.69 3.35
N VAL A 333 0.04 -14.26 2.18
CA VAL A 333 -0.09 -15.72 2.00
C VAL A 333 1.21 -16.44 2.36
N GLU A 334 2.36 -15.93 1.94
CA GLU A 334 3.66 -16.52 2.27
C GLU A 334 4.01 -16.38 3.76
N ALA A 335 3.59 -15.28 4.40
CA ALA A 335 3.71 -15.15 5.86
C ALA A 335 2.90 -16.23 6.61
N VAL A 336 1.67 -16.49 6.15
CA VAL A 336 0.86 -17.61 6.69
C VAL A 336 1.56 -18.94 6.45
N ARG A 337 2.09 -19.18 5.25
CA ARG A 337 2.80 -20.41 4.90
C ARG A 337 4.03 -20.64 5.78
N THR A 338 4.85 -19.60 5.95
CA THR A 338 6.03 -19.60 6.83
C THR A 338 5.64 -19.87 8.28
N ALA A 339 4.58 -19.25 8.79
CA ALA A 339 4.07 -19.50 10.13
C ALA A 339 3.54 -20.93 10.30
N GLN A 340 2.91 -21.50 9.26
CA GLN A 340 2.43 -22.89 9.30
C GLN A 340 3.56 -23.92 9.36
N GLU A 341 4.76 -23.61 8.88
CA GLU A 341 5.93 -24.48 9.03
C GLU A 341 6.28 -24.67 10.51
N LYS A 342 6.11 -23.63 11.33
CA LYS A 342 6.38 -23.66 12.76
C LYS A 342 5.20 -24.14 13.60
N TYR A 343 4.00 -23.63 13.32
CA TYR A 343 2.82 -23.80 14.18
C TYR A 343 1.85 -24.87 13.67
N GLY A 344 2.13 -25.51 12.54
CA GLY A 344 1.30 -26.53 11.91
C GLY A 344 0.28 -25.96 10.90
N ARG A 345 -0.20 -26.83 10.02
CA ARG A 345 -1.15 -26.52 8.92
C ARG A 345 -2.58 -26.37 9.46
N LYS A 346 -2.85 -25.24 10.05
CA LYS A 346 -4.13 -24.89 10.68
C LYS A 346 -4.39 -23.40 10.55
N THR A 347 -5.55 -22.94 10.96
CA THR A 347 -5.83 -21.52 11.19
C THR A 347 -4.90 -20.98 12.26
N LEU A 348 -4.26 -19.85 11.99
CA LEU A 348 -3.26 -19.20 12.84
C LEU A 348 -3.80 -17.89 13.40
N THR A 349 -3.35 -17.54 14.60
CA THR A 349 -3.62 -16.22 15.20
C THR A 349 -2.73 -15.14 14.57
N GLY A 350 -3.10 -13.85 14.73
CA GLY A 350 -2.27 -12.73 14.28
C GLY A 350 -0.86 -12.77 14.86
N GLU A 351 -0.68 -13.19 16.12
CA GLU A 351 0.64 -13.32 16.76
C GLU A 351 1.51 -14.38 16.08
N GLN A 352 0.92 -15.52 15.70
CA GLN A 352 1.64 -16.54 14.96
C GLN A 352 2.03 -16.09 13.55
N VAL A 353 1.13 -15.35 12.88
CA VAL A 353 1.41 -14.80 11.55
C VAL A 353 2.42 -13.67 11.62
N ARG A 354 2.42 -12.83 12.66
CA ARG A 354 3.47 -11.84 12.91
C ARG A 354 4.86 -12.51 12.86
N TRP A 355 5.02 -13.64 13.55
CA TRP A 355 6.26 -14.40 13.48
C TRP A 355 6.58 -14.84 12.04
N GLY A 356 5.58 -15.29 11.29
CA GLY A 356 5.74 -15.66 9.89
C GLY A 356 6.20 -14.48 9.01
N ILE A 357 5.69 -13.27 9.25
CA ILE A 357 6.10 -12.07 8.53
C ILE A 357 7.58 -11.74 8.84
N GLU A 358 7.99 -11.75 10.11
CA GLU A 358 9.39 -11.48 10.51
C GLU A 358 10.39 -12.54 10.02
N ASN A 359 9.92 -13.69 9.56
CA ASN A 359 10.75 -14.77 9.02
C ASN A 359 10.56 -14.98 7.50
N LEU A 360 9.91 -14.05 6.82
CA LEU A 360 9.78 -14.10 5.35
C LEU A 360 11.14 -14.04 4.67
N ASN A 361 11.38 -14.99 3.76
CA ASN A 361 12.53 -15.01 2.87
C ASN A 361 12.07 -15.36 1.45
N LEU A 362 11.76 -14.34 0.66
CA LEU A 362 11.32 -14.45 -0.72
C LEU A 362 12.52 -14.16 -1.64
N ASP A 363 13.39 -15.13 -1.82
CA ASP A 363 14.50 -15.04 -2.75
C ASP A 363 14.02 -15.16 -4.22
N ALA A 364 14.92 -14.97 -5.18
CA ALA A 364 14.60 -15.03 -6.60
C ALA A 364 14.02 -16.39 -7.02
N ASN A 365 14.47 -17.49 -6.40
CA ASN A 365 13.96 -18.83 -6.67
C ASN A 365 12.51 -18.97 -6.18
N ARG A 366 12.22 -18.53 -4.93
CA ARG A 366 10.87 -18.55 -4.38
C ARG A 366 9.91 -17.69 -5.20
N LEU A 367 10.31 -16.46 -5.56
CA LEU A 367 9.53 -15.58 -6.41
C LEU A 367 9.26 -16.22 -7.80
N GLY A 368 10.24 -16.91 -8.36
CA GLY A 368 10.07 -17.69 -9.60
C GLY A 368 9.01 -18.80 -9.46
N GLN A 369 9.06 -19.60 -8.39
CA GLN A 369 8.10 -20.64 -8.08
C GLN A 369 6.67 -20.10 -7.90
N LEU A 370 6.53 -18.92 -7.31
CA LEU A 370 5.25 -18.25 -7.12
C LEU A 370 4.72 -17.56 -8.39
N GLY A 371 5.50 -17.56 -9.46
CA GLY A 371 5.14 -16.94 -10.74
C GLY A 371 5.33 -15.42 -10.79
N PHE A 372 5.95 -14.82 -9.78
CA PHE A 372 6.25 -13.37 -9.75
C PHE A 372 7.55 -13.04 -10.49
N GLY A 373 8.55 -13.93 -10.46
CA GLY A 373 9.83 -13.73 -11.15
C GLY A 373 10.47 -12.39 -10.75
N THR A 374 10.69 -11.52 -11.72
CA THR A 374 11.29 -10.19 -11.53
C THR A 374 10.27 -9.08 -11.25
N MET A 375 8.98 -9.40 -11.07
CA MET A 375 7.93 -8.40 -10.84
C MET A 375 8.24 -7.53 -9.61
N ILE A 376 8.77 -8.13 -8.55
CA ILE A 376 9.25 -7.45 -7.34
C ILE A 376 10.67 -7.88 -7.04
N PRO A 377 11.43 -7.11 -6.25
CA PRO A 377 12.76 -7.54 -5.81
C PRO A 377 12.65 -8.65 -4.76
N PRO A 378 13.71 -9.44 -4.51
CA PRO A 378 13.79 -10.33 -3.36
C PRO A 378 13.56 -9.56 -2.05
N VAL A 379 12.86 -10.22 -1.10
CA VAL A 379 12.48 -9.63 0.19
C VAL A 379 12.88 -10.59 1.31
N LYS A 380 13.64 -10.08 2.29
CA LYS A 380 14.00 -10.82 3.49
C LYS A 380 13.71 -9.98 4.72
N VAL A 381 12.63 -10.31 5.41
CA VAL A 381 12.18 -9.60 6.61
C VAL A 381 12.89 -10.14 7.85
N SER A 382 13.09 -9.29 8.83
CA SER A 382 13.59 -9.67 10.15
C SER A 382 13.04 -8.71 11.20
N CYS A 383 13.15 -9.05 12.48
CA CYS A 383 12.76 -8.16 13.57
C CYS A 383 13.44 -6.78 13.52
N THR A 384 14.63 -6.66 12.92
CA THR A 384 15.36 -5.39 12.82
C THR A 384 15.16 -4.69 11.48
N ASP A 385 14.47 -5.33 10.53
CA ASP A 385 14.14 -4.74 9.21
C ASP A 385 12.81 -5.30 8.71
N HIS A 386 11.72 -4.58 8.96
CA HIS A 386 10.38 -4.90 8.50
C HIS A 386 10.10 -4.49 7.04
N SER A 387 11.02 -3.78 6.35
CA SER A 387 10.92 -3.53 4.91
C SER A 387 11.44 -4.71 4.08
N GLY A 388 12.55 -5.28 4.49
CA GLY A 388 13.12 -6.51 3.94
C GLY A 388 13.87 -6.38 2.61
N SER A 389 13.79 -5.27 1.89
CA SER A 389 14.52 -5.01 0.65
C SER A 389 15.09 -3.59 0.61
N GLY A 390 14.25 -2.57 0.75
CA GLY A 390 14.63 -1.15 0.59
C GLY A 390 15.00 -0.79 -0.86
N LEU A 391 14.63 -1.63 -1.83
CA LEU A 391 14.90 -1.39 -3.24
C LEU A 391 13.71 -0.70 -3.92
N VAL A 392 14.05 0.09 -4.91
CA VAL A 392 13.10 0.75 -5.81
C VAL A 392 13.56 0.57 -7.26
N ARG A 393 12.65 0.68 -8.22
CA ARG A 393 12.95 0.71 -9.63
C ARG A 393 12.31 1.94 -10.25
N PHE A 394 12.92 2.48 -11.29
CA PHE A 394 12.40 3.64 -11.99
C PHE A 394 11.81 3.24 -13.33
N GLN A 395 10.72 3.91 -13.70
CA GLN A 395 10.01 3.72 -14.93
C GLN A 395 9.68 5.06 -15.57
N GLN A 396 9.50 5.07 -16.91
CA GLN A 396 9.10 6.22 -17.68
C GLN A 396 7.88 5.90 -18.52
N TRP A 397 6.92 6.80 -18.58
CA TRP A 397 5.75 6.68 -19.43
C TRP A 397 6.08 7.08 -20.86
N ASP A 398 5.92 6.16 -21.83
CA ASP A 398 6.21 6.40 -23.25
C ASP A 398 5.01 6.96 -24.04
N GLY A 399 3.90 7.24 -23.37
CA GLY A 399 2.63 7.66 -23.97
C GLY A 399 1.60 6.53 -24.09
N LYS A 400 2.02 5.26 -23.85
CA LYS A 400 1.15 4.07 -23.95
C LYS A 400 1.34 3.11 -22.79
N ARG A 401 2.56 2.98 -22.27
CA ARG A 401 2.91 2.04 -21.21
C ARG A 401 4.11 2.52 -20.40
N TRP A 402 4.22 1.99 -19.20
CA TRP A 402 5.40 2.16 -18.38
C TRP A 402 6.55 1.30 -18.90
N LYS A 403 7.72 1.90 -19.07
CA LYS A 403 8.99 1.22 -19.40
C LYS A 403 9.95 1.37 -18.24
N ALA A 404 10.50 0.26 -17.76
CA ALA A 404 11.57 0.31 -16.79
C ALA A 404 12.81 1.02 -17.39
N VAL A 405 13.38 1.96 -16.65
CA VAL A 405 14.55 2.76 -17.04
C VAL A 405 15.72 2.63 -16.08
N SER A 406 15.61 1.76 -15.10
CA SER A 406 16.69 1.34 -14.19
C SER A 406 16.55 -0.13 -13.85
N ASP A 407 17.59 -0.71 -13.27
CA ASP A 407 17.48 -1.93 -12.47
C ASP A 407 16.92 -1.62 -11.07
N TRP A 408 16.70 -2.66 -10.27
CA TRP A 408 16.43 -2.50 -8.85
C TRP A 408 17.62 -1.85 -8.19
N THR A 409 17.41 -0.72 -7.53
CA THR A 409 18.46 0.09 -6.92
C THR A 409 18.03 0.60 -5.55
N SER A 410 18.99 0.96 -4.74
CA SER A 410 18.77 1.68 -3.47
C SER A 410 19.30 3.09 -3.56
N GLY A 411 18.73 3.98 -2.77
CA GLY A 411 19.30 5.29 -2.46
C GLY A 411 20.36 5.18 -1.34
N ASP A 412 20.38 6.17 -0.46
CA ASP A 412 21.30 6.22 0.68
C ASP A 412 20.80 5.39 1.87
N ARG A 413 20.99 4.10 1.81
CA ARG A 413 20.58 3.17 2.88
C ARG A 413 21.24 3.44 4.22
N SER A 414 22.47 3.95 4.25
CA SER A 414 23.16 4.27 5.50
C SER A 414 22.51 5.46 6.21
N LEU A 415 22.17 6.50 5.47
CA LEU A 415 21.40 7.63 6.00
C LEU A 415 20.02 7.19 6.49
N VAL A 416 19.29 6.45 5.64
CA VAL A 416 17.94 5.96 5.99
C VAL A 416 17.99 5.11 7.27
N ARG A 417 18.92 4.16 7.37
CA ARG A 417 19.02 3.29 8.54
C ARG A 417 19.30 4.09 9.82
N LYS A 418 20.25 5.02 9.77
CA LYS A 418 20.54 5.91 10.90
C LYS A 418 19.30 6.70 11.34
N MET A 419 18.62 7.33 10.40
CA MET A 419 17.42 8.13 10.70
C MET A 419 16.26 7.27 11.23
N VAL A 420 16.08 6.05 10.71
CA VAL A 420 15.09 5.08 11.22
C VAL A 420 15.38 4.75 12.68
N GLU A 421 16.62 4.43 13.02
CA GLU A 421 17.03 4.10 14.39
C GLU A 421 16.83 5.28 15.34
N GLU A 422 17.20 6.49 14.94
CA GLU A 422 17.02 7.71 15.72
C GLU A 422 15.53 8.02 15.95
N SER A 423 14.70 7.96 14.92
CA SER A 423 13.26 8.19 14.99
C SER A 423 12.56 7.15 15.85
N ALA A 424 12.86 5.87 15.64
CA ALA A 424 12.30 4.78 16.42
C ALA A 424 12.71 4.86 17.90
N ALA A 425 13.96 5.22 18.20
CA ALA A 425 14.43 5.44 19.59
C ALA A 425 13.70 6.60 20.26
N SER A 426 13.46 7.70 19.53
CA SER A 426 12.68 8.84 20.03
C SER A 426 11.24 8.43 20.37
N TYR A 427 10.59 7.71 19.46
CA TYR A 427 9.24 7.17 19.69
C TYR A 427 9.20 6.20 20.86
N ALA A 428 10.17 5.30 20.96
CA ALA A 428 10.26 4.34 22.07
C ALA A 428 10.39 5.05 23.43
N LYS A 429 11.21 6.12 23.49
CA LYS A 429 11.36 6.96 24.70
C LYS A 429 10.05 7.66 25.06
N GLU A 430 9.38 8.26 24.08
CA GLU A 430 8.09 8.96 24.27
C GLU A 430 7.01 8.00 24.81
N LYS A 431 6.93 6.80 24.25
CA LYS A 431 5.91 5.80 24.61
C LYS A 431 6.32 4.86 25.74
N GLY A 432 7.51 4.99 26.28
CA GLY A 432 8.02 4.08 27.33
C GLY A 432 8.25 2.63 26.84
N ILE A 433 8.48 2.44 25.52
CA ILE A 433 8.72 1.13 24.92
C ILE A 433 10.17 0.72 25.16
N LYS A 434 10.38 -0.52 25.61
CA LYS A 434 11.71 -1.15 25.68
C LYS A 434 11.95 -1.93 24.38
N PRO A 435 12.85 -1.47 23.49
CA PRO A 435 13.09 -2.13 22.21
C PRO A 435 13.54 -3.58 22.39
N ALA A 436 12.83 -4.52 21.80
CA ALA A 436 13.17 -5.95 21.83
C ALA A 436 12.49 -6.71 20.70
N CYS A 437 13.16 -7.72 20.17
CA CYS A 437 12.51 -8.68 19.28
C CYS A 437 11.54 -9.55 20.11
N LEU A 438 10.29 -9.61 19.68
CA LEU A 438 9.31 -10.47 20.31
C LEU A 438 9.66 -11.94 20.00
N LYS A 439 9.68 -12.77 21.04
CA LYS A 439 9.79 -14.21 20.87
C LYS A 439 8.50 -14.73 20.22
N GLY A 440 8.62 -15.60 19.24
CA GLY A 440 7.50 -16.25 18.58
C GLY A 440 7.17 -17.58 19.21
#